data_04505a5839aaff01842e7991c970dcbc
#
_entry.id   04505a5839aaff01842e7991c970dcbc
#
_cell.length_a   1.000
_cell.length_b   1.000
_cell.length_c   1.000
_cell.angle_alpha   90.00
_cell.angle_beta   90.00
_cell.angle_gamma   90.00
#
_symmetry.space_group_name_H-M   'P 1'
#
loop_
_entity.id
_entity.type
_entity.pdbx_description
1 polymer ?
#
loop_
_entity_poly.entity_id
_entity_poly.type
_entity_poly.pdbx_seq_one_letter_code
_entity_poly.pdbx_strand_id
1 'polypeptide(L)'
;MKSPMSWMAILLGVVVSVPFVNANDEKKDSTDKPATADGAESKPEGKEKAEAAFKATCPVSGSDAKKENSSKYRDKEAYFCCEKCKAAFDAEPAKFSTKANLQLVETKQFRQTKCPVSGSKINKEQTIKVSGVKVGFCCDKCKGALESASKDDQLTKIFGDAVFTKSFAAKKADGEKKPKKGAEAESTK
;
A
#
# COMPACT_ATOMS: atom_id res chain seq x y z
N MET A 1 2.65 -33.04 -43.76
CA MET A 1 2.78 -32.09 -44.87
C MET A 1 3.15 -30.77 -44.22
N LYS A 2 4.46 -30.45 -44.22
CA LYS A 2 5.12 -29.33 -44.93
C LYS A 2 4.53 -27.97 -44.55
N SER A 3 5.18 -26.95 -44.03
CA SER A 3 6.58 -26.54 -44.14
C SER A 3 6.93 -25.49 -43.07
N PRO A 4 8.19 -25.29 -42.73
CA PRO A 4 8.69 -24.21 -41.91
C PRO A 4 9.05 -23.01 -42.76
N MET A 5 8.86 -21.80 -42.26
CA MET A 5 9.54 -20.62 -42.79
C MET A 5 10.24 -19.87 -41.66
N SER A 6 11.48 -20.17 -41.64
CA SER A 6 12.64 -19.40 -41.23
C SER A 6 12.54 -17.95 -41.68
N TRP A 7 12.67 -16.99 -40.75
CA TRP A 7 13.13 -15.66 -41.08
C TRP A 7 14.29 -15.32 -40.18
N MET A 8 15.41 -15.28 -40.84
CA MET A 8 16.75 -15.01 -40.39
C MET A 8 17.00 -13.49 -40.37
N ALA A 9 17.60 -13.08 -39.30
CA ALA A 9 18.54 -11.97 -39.12
C ALA A 9 18.38 -10.66 -39.92
N ILE A 10 18.42 -9.57 -39.19
CA ILE A 10 19.35 -8.45 -39.52
C ILE A 10 19.77 -7.82 -38.20
N LEU A 11 21.06 -7.97 -37.93
CA LEU A 11 21.88 -7.19 -37.00
C LEU A 11 22.06 -5.79 -37.59
N LEU A 12 21.82 -4.77 -36.82
CA LEU A 12 22.50 -3.47 -36.99
C LEU A 12 22.69 -2.86 -35.63
N GLY A 13 23.92 -2.99 -35.16
CA GLY A 13 24.45 -2.30 -34.00
C GLY A 13 24.53 -0.80 -34.25
N VAL A 14 24.01 -0.04 -33.32
CA VAL A 14 24.40 1.36 -33.17
C VAL A 14 24.96 1.49 -31.75
N VAL A 15 26.28 1.48 -31.71
CA VAL A 15 27.07 1.89 -30.56
C VAL A 15 27.01 3.40 -30.52
N VAL A 16 26.24 3.98 -29.65
CA VAL A 16 26.33 5.40 -29.32
C VAL A 16 27.22 5.52 -28.10
N SER A 17 28.47 5.85 -28.36
CA SER A 17 29.42 6.30 -27.37
C SER A 17 29.02 7.70 -26.91
N VAL A 18 28.61 7.84 -25.65
CA VAL A 18 28.44 9.14 -25.01
C VAL A 18 29.71 9.43 -24.20
N PRO A 19 30.43 10.52 -24.43
CA PRO A 19 31.59 10.84 -23.61
C PRO A 19 31.17 11.33 -22.23
N PHE A 20 31.78 10.72 -21.25
CA PHE A 20 31.79 11.08 -19.85
C PHE A 20 32.56 12.40 -19.70
N VAL A 21 31.90 13.49 -19.44
CA VAL A 21 32.54 14.73 -19.02
C VAL A 21 32.46 14.83 -17.52
N ASN A 22 33.60 14.51 -16.92
CA ASN A 22 33.90 14.78 -15.53
C ASN A 22 34.51 16.21 -15.48
N ALA A 23 33.88 17.11 -14.75
CA ALA A 23 34.53 18.37 -14.38
C ALA A 23 34.24 18.60 -12.89
N ASN A 24 35.25 18.29 -12.17
CA ASN A 24 35.56 18.69 -10.81
C ASN A 24 35.79 20.20 -10.72
N ASP A 25 35.79 20.64 -9.49
CA ASP A 25 36.42 21.89 -8.99
C ASP A 25 35.42 23.02 -8.69
N GLU A 26 35.45 23.74 -7.63
CA GLU A 26 36.24 23.92 -6.39
C GLU A 26 35.50 24.91 -5.46
N LYS A 27 35.42 24.58 -4.20
CA LYS A 27 35.79 25.30 -2.97
C LYS A 27 35.66 26.84 -2.92
N LYS A 28 34.91 27.34 -1.95
CA LYS A 28 35.26 28.36 -0.94
C LYS A 28 34.04 28.76 -0.14
N ASP A 29 33.98 28.39 1.12
CA ASP A 29 34.39 29.06 2.36
C ASP A 29 33.96 30.55 2.49
N SER A 30 33.12 30.79 3.45
CA SER A 30 33.18 31.84 4.46
C SER A 30 31.88 32.02 5.23
N THR A 31 31.88 31.54 6.46
CA THR A 31 31.59 32.26 7.71
C THR A 31 30.70 33.51 7.59
N ASP A 32 29.55 33.52 8.22
CA ASP A 32 29.29 34.42 9.37
C ASP A 32 27.92 34.14 10.01
N LYS A 33 27.92 34.01 11.33
CA LYS A 33 26.80 34.12 12.25
C LYS A 33 26.95 35.48 12.92
N PRO A 34 25.93 36.25 13.39
CA PRO A 34 25.11 35.82 14.53
C PRO A 34 23.67 36.37 14.63
N ALA A 35 22.89 35.63 15.40
CA ALA A 35 22.15 35.97 16.59
C ALA A 35 20.87 36.82 16.54
N THR A 36 19.93 36.28 17.34
CA THR A 36 18.90 36.89 18.19
C THR A 36 17.64 37.42 17.51
N ALA A 37 16.47 37.26 17.99
CA ALA A 37 15.86 36.87 19.26
C ALA A 37 14.33 36.81 19.08
N ASP A 38 13.71 36.06 19.99
CA ASP A 38 12.42 36.31 20.63
C ASP A 38 11.09 36.30 19.84
N GLY A 39 10.26 35.39 20.31
CA GLY A 39 8.97 35.83 20.75
C GLY A 39 7.77 34.93 20.41
N ALA A 40 7.24 34.30 21.47
CA ALA A 40 5.85 33.99 21.76
C ALA A 40 5.28 32.67 21.25
N GLU A 41 5.41 31.61 22.00
CA GLU A 41 4.39 31.00 22.85
C GLU A 41 2.92 31.39 22.54
N SER A 42 2.20 30.46 21.94
CA SER A 42 0.78 30.29 22.22
C SER A 42 0.38 28.83 22.05
N LYS A 43 0.36 28.15 23.19
CA LYS A 43 -0.33 26.88 23.41
C LYS A 43 -1.83 27.17 23.49
N PRO A 44 -2.67 26.37 22.82
CA PRO A 44 -3.94 26.01 23.41
C PRO A 44 -3.96 24.57 23.81
N GLU A 45 -4.00 24.32 25.09
CA GLU A 45 -4.44 23.09 25.68
C GLU A 45 -5.91 22.84 25.29
N GLY A 46 -6.16 21.74 24.61
CA GLY A 46 -7.49 21.25 24.29
C GLY A 46 -7.49 19.74 24.29
N LYS A 47 -7.80 19.15 25.43
CA LYS A 47 -8.27 17.78 25.73
C LYS A 47 -8.10 16.76 24.59
N GLU A 48 -6.98 16.11 24.60
CA GLU A 48 -6.70 14.93 23.78
C GLU A 48 -7.27 13.69 24.46
N LYS A 49 -8.49 13.36 24.03
CA LYS A 49 -8.97 11.98 24.13
C LYS A 49 -8.02 11.18 23.24
N ALA A 50 -7.26 10.25 23.81
CA ALA A 50 -6.28 9.42 23.13
C ALA A 50 -6.93 8.64 21.96
N GLU A 51 -7.04 9.30 20.83
CA GLU A 51 -7.37 8.72 19.55
C GLU A 51 -6.05 8.14 19.02
N ALA A 52 -6.00 6.82 18.92
CA ALA A 52 -4.85 6.11 18.37
C ALA A 52 -4.43 6.84 17.08
N ALA A 53 -3.21 7.40 17.08
CA ALA A 53 -2.74 8.30 16.04
C ALA A 53 -3.06 7.74 14.66
N PHE A 54 -3.85 8.48 13.90
CA PHE A 54 -4.19 8.12 12.53
C PHE A 54 -2.90 8.05 11.70
N LYS A 55 -2.58 6.87 11.26
CA LYS A 55 -1.40 6.61 10.45
C LYS A 55 -1.83 5.98 9.14
N ALA A 56 -1.69 6.72 8.06
CA ALA A 56 -2.03 6.26 6.72
C ALA A 56 -1.05 6.85 5.72
N THR A 57 -0.62 6.04 4.77
CA THR A 57 0.28 6.44 3.69
C THR A 57 -0.52 6.76 2.43
N CYS A 58 -0.32 7.93 1.83
CA CYS A 58 -1.00 8.31 0.59
C CYS A 58 -0.64 7.33 -0.55
N PRO A 59 -1.63 6.69 -1.21
CA PRO A 59 -1.35 5.68 -2.24
C PRO A 59 -0.71 6.26 -3.51
N VAL A 60 -0.82 7.56 -3.74
CA VAL A 60 -0.27 8.24 -4.92
C VAL A 60 1.17 8.70 -4.67
N SER A 61 1.38 9.51 -3.63
CA SER A 61 2.69 10.13 -3.35
C SER A 61 3.57 9.35 -2.39
N GLY A 62 2.99 8.48 -1.55
CA GLY A 62 3.73 7.81 -0.46
C GLY A 62 3.95 8.68 0.79
N SER A 63 3.44 9.91 0.81
CA SER A 63 3.52 10.80 1.97
C SER A 63 2.42 10.49 2.99
N ASP A 64 2.50 11.10 4.18
CA ASP A 64 1.46 10.96 5.18
C ASP A 64 0.12 11.49 4.67
N ALA A 65 -0.92 10.68 4.79
CA ALA A 65 -2.26 11.03 4.35
C ALA A 65 -3.03 11.78 5.44
N LYS A 66 -3.93 12.66 5.03
CA LYS A 66 -4.81 13.45 5.89
C LYS A 66 -6.23 12.91 5.82
N LYS A 67 -6.94 12.86 6.93
CA LYS A 67 -8.35 12.40 6.97
C LYS A 67 -9.29 13.28 6.15
N GLU A 68 -8.97 14.54 6.01
CA GLU A 68 -9.77 15.54 5.29
C GLU A 68 -9.84 15.28 3.79
N ASN A 69 -8.78 14.71 3.23
CA ASN A 69 -8.68 14.38 1.81
C ASN A 69 -8.98 12.90 1.61
N SER A 70 -10.23 12.52 1.55
CA SER A 70 -10.63 11.12 1.33
C SER A 70 -11.45 10.93 0.06
N SER A 71 -11.44 9.71 -0.48
CA SER A 71 -12.30 9.24 -1.56
C SER A 71 -12.80 7.83 -1.26
N LYS A 72 -13.98 7.49 -1.79
CA LYS A 72 -14.54 6.15 -1.60
C LYS A 72 -13.80 5.13 -2.45
N TYR A 73 -13.33 4.07 -1.80
CA TYR A 73 -12.68 2.95 -2.45
C TYR A 73 -13.06 1.62 -1.74
N ARG A 74 -13.60 0.64 -2.49
CA ARG A 74 -14.04 -0.68 -1.96
C ARG A 74 -14.99 -0.57 -0.75
N ASP A 75 -15.98 0.32 -0.83
CA ASP A 75 -16.93 0.61 0.27
C ASP A 75 -16.29 1.12 1.58
N LYS A 76 -15.07 1.62 1.48
CA LYS A 76 -14.27 2.21 2.55
C LYS A 76 -13.68 3.53 2.07
N GLU A 77 -12.89 4.16 2.92
CA GLU A 77 -12.25 5.43 2.60
C GLU A 77 -10.74 5.26 2.36
N ALA A 78 -10.28 5.73 1.21
CA ALA A 78 -8.88 5.94 0.93
C ALA A 78 -8.52 7.39 1.24
N TYR A 79 -7.39 7.62 1.89
CA TYR A 79 -6.94 8.93 2.36
C TYR A 79 -5.74 9.42 1.59
N PHE A 80 -5.66 10.72 1.35
CA PHE A 80 -4.62 11.34 0.53
C PHE A 80 -3.93 12.48 1.27
N CYS A 81 -2.71 12.81 0.88
CA CYS A 81 -1.98 13.93 1.45
C CYS A 81 -2.55 15.29 1.02
N CYS A 82 -3.15 15.37 -0.18
CA CYS A 82 -3.72 16.58 -0.77
C CYS A 82 -4.77 16.26 -1.84
N GLU A 83 -5.53 17.28 -2.25
CA GLU A 83 -6.59 17.16 -3.27
C GLU A 83 -6.07 16.73 -4.64
N LYS A 84 -4.85 17.12 -5.03
CA LYS A 84 -4.23 16.69 -6.29
C LYS A 84 -4.04 15.18 -6.34
N CYS A 85 -3.58 14.58 -5.24
CA CYS A 85 -3.43 13.13 -5.13
C CYS A 85 -4.80 12.42 -5.14
N LYS A 86 -5.81 13.01 -4.49
CA LYS A 86 -7.18 12.51 -4.53
C LYS A 86 -7.72 12.52 -5.97
N ALA A 87 -7.61 13.64 -6.67
CA ALA A 87 -8.06 13.75 -8.06
C ALA A 87 -7.34 12.78 -9.01
N ALA A 88 -6.01 12.59 -8.84
CA ALA A 88 -5.23 11.63 -9.60
C ALA A 88 -5.67 10.18 -9.34
N PHE A 89 -6.05 9.86 -8.11
CA PHE A 89 -6.59 8.55 -7.77
C PHE A 89 -8.00 8.35 -8.34
N ASP A 90 -8.87 9.35 -8.26
CA ASP A 90 -10.23 9.28 -8.77
C ASP A 90 -10.25 9.11 -10.30
N ALA A 91 -9.26 9.66 -11.01
CA ALA A 91 -9.08 9.49 -12.45
C ALA A 91 -8.62 8.09 -12.84
N GLU A 92 -7.63 7.52 -12.12
CA GLU A 92 -7.00 6.24 -12.42
C GLU A 92 -6.84 5.34 -11.18
N PRO A 93 -7.93 4.89 -10.55
CA PRO A 93 -7.85 4.13 -9.30
C PRO A 93 -7.11 2.79 -9.45
N ALA A 94 -7.19 2.16 -10.61
CA ALA A 94 -6.51 0.90 -10.88
C ALA A 94 -4.98 0.99 -10.76
N LYS A 95 -4.40 2.11 -11.17
CA LYS A 95 -2.95 2.36 -11.11
C LYS A 95 -2.41 2.38 -9.69
N PHE A 96 -3.20 2.83 -8.76
CA PHE A 96 -2.84 2.99 -7.35
C PHE A 96 -3.46 1.93 -6.45
N SER A 97 -4.18 0.98 -7.02
CA SER A 97 -4.99 0.00 -6.29
C SER A 97 -4.19 -0.79 -5.25
N THR A 98 -2.98 -1.25 -5.58
CA THR A 98 -2.11 -2.00 -4.67
C THR A 98 -1.76 -1.19 -3.42
N LYS A 99 -1.41 0.08 -3.58
CA LYS A 99 -1.07 0.97 -2.46
C LYS A 99 -2.33 1.40 -1.68
N ALA A 100 -3.45 1.58 -2.38
CA ALA A 100 -4.73 1.85 -1.73
C ALA A 100 -5.20 0.66 -0.88
N ASN A 101 -5.06 -0.57 -1.39
CA ASN A 101 -5.34 -1.79 -0.64
C ASN A 101 -4.46 -1.93 0.61
N LEU A 102 -3.16 -1.60 0.50
CA LEU A 102 -2.25 -1.52 1.66
C LEU A 102 -2.79 -0.54 2.70
N GLN A 103 -3.13 0.69 2.28
CA GLN A 103 -3.66 1.72 3.17
C GLN A 103 -4.94 1.28 3.89
N LEU A 104 -5.85 0.56 3.21
CA LEU A 104 -7.05 0.01 3.86
C LEU A 104 -6.73 -0.95 5.01
N VAL A 105 -5.59 -1.64 4.95
CA VAL A 105 -5.12 -2.50 6.04
C VAL A 105 -4.38 -1.68 7.11
N GLU A 106 -3.56 -0.70 6.74
CA GLU A 106 -2.91 0.25 7.67
C GLU A 106 -3.94 0.96 8.54
N THR A 107 -5.01 1.44 7.93
CA THR A 107 -6.13 2.12 8.61
C THR A 107 -7.10 1.19 9.32
N LYS A 108 -6.81 -0.12 9.31
CA LYS A 108 -7.63 -1.17 9.96
C LYS A 108 -9.07 -1.28 9.43
N GLN A 109 -9.34 -0.76 8.25
CA GLN A 109 -10.62 -0.90 7.56
C GLN A 109 -10.81 -2.29 6.96
N PHE A 110 -9.70 -2.94 6.58
CA PHE A 110 -9.64 -4.33 6.17
C PHE A 110 -8.76 -5.15 7.11
N ARG A 111 -9.04 -6.42 7.19
CA ARG A 111 -8.25 -7.40 7.94
C ARG A 111 -7.90 -8.59 7.07
N GLN A 112 -6.73 -9.14 7.27
CA GLN A 112 -6.35 -10.38 6.61
C GLN A 112 -7.13 -11.56 7.19
N THR A 113 -7.62 -12.44 6.31
CA THR A 113 -8.39 -13.64 6.66
C THR A 113 -7.71 -14.92 6.18
N LYS A 114 -6.94 -14.84 5.09
CA LYS A 114 -6.28 -15.97 4.45
C LYS A 114 -4.84 -15.62 4.04
N CYS A 115 -4.04 -16.65 3.82
CA CYS A 115 -2.71 -16.50 3.27
C CYS A 115 -2.78 -15.92 1.85
N PRO A 116 -2.02 -14.84 1.52
CA PRO A 116 -2.08 -14.21 0.21
C PRO A 116 -1.50 -15.07 -0.92
N VAL A 117 -0.66 -16.04 -0.57
CA VAL A 117 -0.01 -16.93 -1.56
C VAL A 117 -0.88 -18.14 -1.87
N SER A 118 -1.31 -18.86 -0.84
CA SER A 118 -2.03 -20.15 -1.00
C SER A 118 -3.53 -20.06 -0.81
N GLY A 119 -4.05 -18.95 -0.22
CA GLY A 119 -5.47 -18.86 0.17
C GLY A 119 -5.85 -19.69 1.38
N SER A 120 -4.92 -20.39 2.00
CA SER A 120 -5.16 -21.24 3.17
C SER A 120 -5.27 -20.43 4.46
N LYS A 121 -5.65 -21.11 5.57
CA LYS A 121 -5.73 -20.50 6.90
C LYS A 121 -4.36 -19.98 7.34
N ILE A 122 -4.32 -18.81 7.96
CA ILE A 122 -3.09 -18.16 8.45
C ILE A 122 -2.59 -18.88 9.70
N ASN A 123 -1.27 -19.15 9.75
CA ASN A 123 -0.56 -19.46 10.97
C ASN A 123 -0.03 -18.15 11.59
N LYS A 124 -0.38 -17.88 12.85
CA LYS A 124 -0.01 -16.65 13.54
C LYS A 124 1.49 -16.49 13.77
N GLU A 125 2.23 -17.58 13.75
CA GLU A 125 3.69 -17.61 13.91
C GLU A 125 4.43 -17.20 12.62
N GLN A 126 3.80 -17.45 11.47
CA GLN A 126 4.37 -17.19 10.16
C GLN A 126 3.95 -15.81 9.67
N THR A 127 4.71 -14.78 10.04
CA THR A 127 4.40 -13.40 9.70
C THR A 127 5.63 -12.63 9.23
N ILE A 128 5.41 -11.68 8.31
CA ILE A 128 6.40 -10.66 7.93
C ILE A 128 5.79 -9.26 8.05
N LYS A 129 6.64 -8.24 8.11
CA LYS A 129 6.21 -6.84 8.01
C LYS A 129 6.48 -6.34 6.60
N VAL A 130 5.43 -5.88 5.92
CA VAL A 130 5.51 -5.26 4.60
C VAL A 130 4.96 -3.85 4.70
N SER A 131 5.78 -2.86 4.42
CA SER A 131 5.42 -1.43 4.53
C SER A 131 4.71 -1.07 5.84
N GLY A 132 5.20 -1.61 6.97
CA GLY A 132 4.62 -1.36 8.30
C GLY A 132 3.45 -2.27 8.69
N VAL A 133 2.83 -2.96 7.74
CA VAL A 133 1.71 -3.87 7.98
C VAL A 133 2.22 -5.29 8.26
N LYS A 134 1.68 -5.93 9.30
CA LYS A 134 1.95 -7.32 9.61
C LYS A 134 1.07 -8.24 8.75
N VAL A 135 1.71 -9.09 7.95
CA VAL A 135 1.06 -10.04 7.05
C VAL A 135 1.36 -11.46 7.48
N GLY A 136 0.33 -12.29 7.62
CA GLY A 136 0.43 -13.69 8.04
C GLY A 136 0.37 -14.67 6.88
N PHE A 137 1.06 -15.79 7.04
CA PHE A 137 1.13 -16.88 6.04
C PHE A 137 0.70 -18.20 6.66
N CYS A 138 0.38 -19.18 5.82
CA CYS A 138 -0.01 -20.51 6.31
C CYS A 138 1.21 -21.36 6.72
N CYS A 139 2.39 -21.14 6.11
CA CYS A 139 3.60 -21.92 6.32
C CYS A 139 4.86 -21.14 5.91
N ASP A 140 6.04 -21.69 6.29
CA ASP A 140 7.35 -21.11 5.99
C ASP A 140 7.64 -20.98 4.50
N LYS A 141 7.16 -21.90 3.66
CA LYS A 141 7.33 -21.82 2.21
C LYS A 141 6.67 -20.57 1.61
N CYS A 142 5.45 -20.27 2.04
CA CYS A 142 4.73 -19.08 1.59
C CYS A 142 5.36 -17.78 2.13
N LYS A 143 5.84 -17.81 3.37
CA LYS A 143 6.58 -16.71 3.98
C LYS A 143 7.90 -16.46 3.25
N GLY A 144 8.75 -17.48 3.10
CA GLY A 144 10.06 -17.38 2.46
C GLY A 144 9.98 -16.92 1.00
N ALA A 145 8.96 -17.36 0.26
CA ALA A 145 8.72 -16.91 -1.12
C ALA A 145 8.47 -15.40 -1.23
N LEU A 146 7.97 -14.77 -0.16
CA LEU A 146 7.77 -13.32 -0.15
C LEU A 146 8.94 -12.59 0.52
N GLU A 147 9.62 -13.17 1.50
CA GLU A 147 10.81 -12.57 2.11
C GLU A 147 11.95 -12.38 1.11
N SER A 148 12.09 -13.31 0.16
CA SER A 148 13.09 -13.22 -0.92
C SER A 148 12.68 -12.32 -2.09
N ALA A 149 11.43 -11.87 -2.15
CA ALA A 149 10.94 -11.00 -3.21
C ALA A 149 11.33 -9.52 -2.96
N SER A 150 11.40 -8.75 -4.05
CA SER A 150 11.59 -7.29 -3.95
C SER A 150 10.43 -6.63 -3.20
N LYS A 151 10.63 -5.44 -2.65
CA LYS A 151 9.56 -4.71 -1.94
C LYS A 151 8.32 -4.47 -2.80
N ASP A 152 8.52 -4.15 -4.08
CA ASP A 152 7.42 -3.91 -5.02
C ASP A 152 6.69 -5.21 -5.37
N ASP A 153 7.42 -6.30 -5.53
CA ASP A 153 6.83 -7.62 -5.71
C ASP A 153 6.04 -8.09 -4.49
N GLN A 154 6.56 -7.83 -3.29
CA GLN A 154 5.84 -8.11 -2.03
C GLN A 154 4.51 -7.38 -2.00
N LEU A 155 4.52 -6.07 -2.31
CA LEU A 155 3.31 -5.26 -2.36
C LEU A 155 2.31 -5.81 -3.38
N THR A 156 2.74 -6.08 -4.59
CA THR A 156 1.87 -6.56 -5.67
C THR A 156 1.32 -7.96 -5.38
N LYS A 157 2.15 -8.87 -4.86
CA LYS A 157 1.74 -10.25 -4.53
C LYS A 157 0.84 -10.34 -3.30
N ILE A 158 0.85 -9.35 -2.41
CA ILE A 158 0.03 -9.35 -1.19
C ILE A 158 -1.21 -8.47 -1.36
N PHE A 159 -1.04 -7.26 -1.87
CA PHE A 159 -2.08 -6.24 -1.93
C PHE A 159 -2.64 -6.00 -3.34
N GLY A 160 -2.17 -6.74 -4.35
CA GLY A 160 -2.77 -6.71 -5.69
C GLY A 160 -4.24 -7.11 -5.65
N ASP A 161 -5.07 -6.51 -6.49
CA ASP A 161 -6.54 -6.59 -6.45
C ASP A 161 -7.11 -8.01 -6.37
N ALA A 162 -6.58 -8.92 -7.20
CA ALA A 162 -7.04 -10.31 -7.23
C ALA A 162 -6.76 -11.06 -5.94
N VAL A 163 -5.61 -10.81 -5.32
CA VAL A 163 -5.19 -11.45 -4.06
C VAL A 163 -5.90 -10.79 -2.89
N PHE A 164 -6.00 -9.46 -2.92
CA PHE A 164 -6.65 -8.68 -1.87
C PHE A 164 -8.10 -9.13 -1.64
N THR A 165 -8.86 -9.25 -2.71
CA THR A 165 -10.27 -9.70 -2.65
C THR A 165 -10.43 -11.10 -2.04
N LYS A 166 -9.47 -11.99 -2.27
CA LYS A 166 -9.51 -13.38 -1.75
C LYS A 166 -9.00 -13.52 -0.32
N SER A 167 -8.05 -12.67 0.07
CA SER A 167 -7.27 -12.85 1.31
C SER A 167 -7.59 -11.84 2.40
N PHE A 168 -8.24 -10.74 2.06
CA PHE A 168 -8.63 -9.71 3.00
C PHE A 168 -10.14 -9.49 2.99
N ALA A 169 -10.69 -9.16 4.14
CA ALA A 169 -12.11 -8.86 4.29
C ALA A 169 -12.28 -7.49 4.96
N ALA A 170 -13.29 -6.75 4.52
CA ALA A 170 -13.67 -5.51 5.17
C ALA A 170 -14.01 -5.80 6.65
N LYS A 171 -13.47 -4.99 7.53
CA LYS A 171 -13.88 -5.00 8.94
C LYS A 171 -15.28 -4.42 9.00
N LYS A 172 -16.22 -5.20 9.53
CA LYS A 172 -17.57 -4.68 9.83
C LYS A 172 -17.40 -3.56 10.85
N ALA A 173 -18.09 -2.45 10.64
CA ALA A 173 -18.19 -1.44 11.69
C ALA A 173 -18.72 -2.13 12.96
N ASP A 174 -18.05 -1.89 14.08
CA ASP A 174 -18.46 -2.45 15.37
C ASP A 174 -19.86 -1.91 15.74
N GLY A 175 -20.89 -2.60 15.32
CA GLY A 175 -22.29 -2.19 15.51
C GLY A 175 -23.32 -3.05 14.78
N GLU A 176 -22.94 -3.80 13.75
CA GLU A 176 -23.89 -4.63 13.03
C GLU A 176 -23.88 -6.08 13.54
N LYS A 177 -24.74 -6.31 14.51
CA LYS A 177 -25.10 -7.62 15.03
C LYS A 177 -25.55 -8.51 13.86
N LYS A 178 -24.78 -9.58 13.61
CA LYS A 178 -25.08 -10.63 12.63
C LYS A 178 -26.57 -10.99 12.68
N PRO A 179 -27.35 -10.89 11.58
CA PRO A 179 -28.68 -11.45 11.57
C PRO A 179 -28.56 -12.97 11.78
N LYS A 180 -29.14 -13.47 12.84
CA LYS A 180 -29.31 -14.90 13.06
C LYS A 180 -30.10 -15.43 11.88
N LYS A 181 -29.53 -16.39 11.15
CA LYS A 181 -30.20 -17.19 10.15
C LYS A 181 -31.39 -17.82 10.82
N GLY A 182 -32.57 -17.28 10.55
CA GLY A 182 -33.83 -17.80 11.05
C GLY A 182 -34.04 -19.21 10.53
N ALA A 183 -34.44 -20.08 11.43
CA ALA A 183 -34.82 -21.44 11.17
C ALA A 183 -35.92 -21.48 10.10
N GLU A 184 -35.74 -22.33 9.13
CA GLU A 184 -36.79 -22.77 8.24
C GLU A 184 -37.87 -23.43 9.10
N ALA A 185 -39.06 -22.84 9.05
CA ALA A 185 -40.26 -23.49 9.55
C ALA A 185 -40.72 -24.49 8.49
N GLU A 186 -40.58 -25.73 8.83
CA GLU A 186 -41.27 -26.86 8.25
C GLU A 186 -42.79 -26.60 8.27
N SER A 187 -43.39 -26.61 7.09
CA SER A 187 -44.86 -26.68 6.99
C SER A 187 -45.24 -28.00 6.36
N THR A 188 -45.59 -28.91 7.20
CA THR A 188 -46.37 -30.12 6.89
C THR A 188 -47.84 -29.79 6.66
N LYS A 189 -48.37 -30.38 5.60
CA LYS A 189 -49.71 -30.87 5.38
C LYS A 189 -50.60 -30.08 4.48
#